data_7721d2f1e96768e5905a22d329d09748
#
_entry.id   7721d2f1e96768e5905a22d329d09748
#
_cell.length_a   1.000
_cell.length_b   1.000
_cell.length_c   1.000
_cell.angle_alpha   90.00
_cell.angle_beta   90.00
_cell.angle_gamma   90.00
#
_symmetry.space_group_name_H-M   'P 1'
#
loop_
_entity.id
_entity.type
_entity.pdbx_description
1 polymer ?
#
loop_
_entity_poly.entity_id
_entity_poly.type
_entity_poly.pdbx_seq_one_letter_code
_entity_poly.pdbx_strand_id
1 'polypeptide(L)'
;MSLFDDYSGMTERTAQYPVDRELEYLTLGLVGEAGEVANKVKKILRGDPNNPPDSEIAKEIGDLLWYADRLCTYLGSSLQEVMQQNISKLEDRLKRGTIKGTGDSR
;
A
#
# COMPACT_ATOMS: atom_id res chain seq x y z
N MET A 1 -13.46 6.34 17.64
CA MET A 1 -13.16 6.02 16.23
C MET A 1 -11.82 5.32 16.14
N SER A 2 -11.72 4.33 15.29
CA SER A 2 -10.46 3.63 15.09
C SER A 2 -9.53 4.45 14.17
N LEU A 3 -8.25 4.11 14.19
CA LEU A 3 -7.28 4.69 13.26
C LEU A 3 -7.69 4.42 11.81
N PHE A 4 -8.26 3.23 11.53
CA PHE A 4 -8.72 2.90 10.18
C PHE A 4 -9.83 3.83 9.72
N ASP A 5 -10.79 4.13 10.59
CA ASP A 5 -11.88 5.05 10.27
C ASP A 5 -11.37 6.46 10.05
N ASP A 6 -10.47 6.93 10.91
CA ASP A 6 -9.86 8.25 10.78
C ASP A 6 -9.07 8.37 9.48
N TYR A 7 -8.30 7.34 9.15
CA TYR A 7 -7.49 7.33 7.94
C TYR A 7 -8.38 7.33 6.69
N SER A 8 -9.37 6.45 6.62
CA SER A 8 -10.30 6.38 5.49
C SER A 8 -11.07 7.68 5.30
N GLY A 9 -11.46 8.32 6.40
CA GLY A 9 -12.08 9.63 6.35
C GLY A 9 -11.17 10.69 5.75
N MET A 10 -9.87 10.63 6.06
CA MET A 10 -8.89 11.57 5.52
C MET A 10 -8.60 11.29 4.05
N THR A 11 -8.47 10.03 3.64
CA THR A 11 -8.25 9.72 2.22
C THR A 11 -9.45 10.15 1.39
N GLU A 12 -10.68 10.03 1.90
CA GLU A 12 -11.87 10.50 1.22
C GLU A 12 -11.82 12.01 1.00
N ARG A 13 -11.47 12.77 2.04
CA ARG A 13 -11.40 14.23 1.96
C ARG A 13 -10.29 14.74 1.07
N THR A 14 -9.24 13.97 0.89
CA THR A 14 -8.09 14.34 0.05
C THR A 14 -8.13 13.72 -1.34
N ALA A 15 -9.18 12.97 -1.66
CA ALA A 15 -9.36 12.33 -2.96
C ALA A 15 -9.80 13.36 -4.00
N GLN A 16 -8.83 13.96 -4.69
CA GLN A 16 -9.03 15.01 -5.67
C GLN A 16 -8.44 14.58 -7.00
N TYR A 17 -9.15 13.70 -7.70
CA TYR A 17 -8.70 13.11 -8.96
C TYR A 17 -9.91 12.84 -9.87
N PRO A 18 -9.69 12.58 -11.19
CA PRO A 18 -10.79 12.28 -12.11
C PRO A 18 -11.52 10.99 -11.73
N VAL A 19 -12.79 11.11 -11.37
CA VAL A 19 -13.59 9.99 -10.87
C VAL A 19 -13.90 8.96 -11.94
N ASP A 20 -14.02 9.41 -13.19
CA ASP A 20 -14.34 8.53 -14.33
C ASP A 20 -13.21 7.56 -14.70
N ARG A 21 -12.00 7.81 -14.19
CA ARG A 21 -10.84 6.95 -14.42
C ARG A 21 -10.21 6.52 -13.08
N GLU A 22 -11.03 6.35 -12.06
CA GLU A 22 -10.56 6.14 -10.68
C GLU A 22 -9.67 4.91 -10.54
N LEU A 23 -10.07 3.77 -11.08
CA LEU A 23 -9.28 2.54 -10.97
C LEU A 23 -7.88 2.71 -11.58
N GLU A 24 -7.82 3.29 -12.77
CA GLU A 24 -6.55 3.50 -13.46
C GLU A 24 -5.68 4.50 -12.70
N TYR A 25 -6.27 5.60 -12.28
CA TYR A 25 -5.54 6.62 -11.54
C TYR A 25 -4.92 6.07 -10.25
N LEU A 26 -5.73 5.38 -9.46
CA LEU A 26 -5.28 4.83 -8.18
C LEU A 26 -4.25 3.72 -8.35
N THR A 27 -4.41 2.89 -9.38
CA THR A 27 -3.43 1.83 -9.68
C THR A 27 -2.08 2.41 -10.09
N LEU A 28 -2.10 3.41 -10.95
CA LEU A 28 -0.86 4.09 -11.38
C LEU A 28 -0.19 4.79 -10.20
N GLY A 29 -0.99 5.41 -9.33
CA GLY A 29 -0.47 6.08 -8.14
C GLY A 29 0.18 5.10 -7.17
N LEU A 30 -0.44 3.94 -6.96
CA LEU A 30 0.11 2.89 -6.09
C LEU A 30 1.47 2.42 -6.59
N VAL A 31 1.57 2.12 -7.89
CA VAL A 31 2.82 1.69 -8.51
C VAL A 31 3.86 2.80 -8.48
N GLY A 32 3.43 4.04 -8.73
CA GLY A 32 4.30 5.21 -8.69
C GLY A 32 4.95 5.40 -7.33
N GLU A 33 4.18 5.29 -6.24
CA GLU A 33 4.71 5.42 -4.88
C GLU A 33 5.65 4.26 -4.52
N ALA A 34 5.33 3.05 -4.97
CA ALA A 34 6.23 1.91 -4.80
C ALA A 34 7.56 2.17 -5.52
N GLY A 35 7.49 2.77 -6.71
CA GLY A 35 8.66 3.18 -7.47
C GLY A 35 9.49 4.24 -6.76
N GLU A 36 8.84 5.17 -6.06
CA GLU A 36 9.55 6.19 -5.28
C GLU A 36 10.33 5.57 -4.12
N VAL A 37 9.76 4.57 -3.45
CA VAL A 37 10.50 3.81 -2.43
C VAL A 37 11.72 3.13 -3.06
N ALA A 38 11.52 2.44 -4.18
CA ALA A 38 12.59 1.76 -4.88
C ALA A 38 13.69 2.72 -5.31
N ASN A 39 13.33 3.90 -5.80
CA ASN A 39 14.27 4.91 -6.26
C ASN A 39 15.14 5.43 -5.11
N LYS A 40 14.54 5.67 -3.95
CA LYS A 40 15.28 6.12 -2.76
C LYS A 40 16.25 5.05 -2.27
N VAL A 41 15.82 3.79 -2.22
CA VAL A 41 16.68 2.68 -1.81
C VAL A 41 17.82 2.48 -2.82
N LYS A 42 17.55 2.61 -4.11
CA LYS A 42 18.58 2.54 -5.15
C LYS A 42 19.68 3.57 -4.92
N LYS A 43 19.34 4.78 -4.55
CA LYS A 43 20.32 5.84 -4.28
C LYS A 43 21.20 5.49 -3.08
N ILE A 44 20.64 4.86 -2.06
CA ILE A 44 21.41 4.38 -0.92
C ILE A 44 22.43 3.31 -1.38
N LEU A 45 21.98 2.34 -2.16
CA LEU A 45 22.86 1.28 -2.69
C LEU A 45 23.96 1.83 -3.57
N ARG A 46 23.68 2.87 -4.32
CA ARG A 46 24.66 3.52 -5.19
C ARG A 46 25.69 4.34 -4.41
N GLY A 47 25.42 4.63 -3.14
CA GLY A 47 26.33 5.41 -2.29
C GLY A 47 26.28 6.90 -2.55
N ASP A 48 25.14 7.43 -2.96
CA ASP A 48 25.00 8.87 -3.19
C ASP A 48 25.29 9.64 -1.91
N PRO A 49 25.97 10.80 -1.98
CA PRO A 49 26.36 11.57 -0.79
C PRO A 49 25.18 12.13 -0.01
N ASN A 50 24.03 12.30 -0.63
CA ASN A 50 22.82 12.84 0.01
C ASN A 50 21.74 11.78 0.05
N ASN A 51 22.02 10.67 0.74
CA ASN A 51 21.03 9.61 0.91
C ASN A 51 19.79 10.14 1.63
N PRO A 52 18.60 9.78 1.15
CA PRO A 52 17.38 10.13 1.88
C PRO A 52 17.36 9.43 3.23
N PRO A 53 16.96 10.10 4.31
CA PRO A 53 16.81 9.45 5.60
C PRO A 53 15.65 8.47 5.58
N ASP A 54 15.66 7.51 6.51
CA ASP A 54 14.60 6.49 6.61
C ASP A 54 13.22 7.11 6.74
N SER A 55 13.10 8.27 7.40
CA SER A 55 11.83 8.98 7.54
C SER A 55 11.22 9.40 6.21
N GLU A 56 12.03 9.73 5.21
CA GLU A 56 11.52 10.08 3.89
C GLU A 56 11.04 8.86 3.12
N ILE A 57 11.70 7.72 3.32
CA ILE A 57 11.25 6.46 2.75
C ILE A 57 9.91 6.07 3.38
N ALA A 58 9.78 6.24 4.69
CA ALA A 58 8.53 5.95 5.41
C ALA A 58 7.37 6.84 4.91
N LYS A 59 7.64 8.09 4.56
CA LYS A 59 6.61 8.97 3.98
C LYS A 59 6.06 8.42 2.67
N GLU A 60 6.92 7.87 1.83
CA GLU A 60 6.48 7.26 0.56
C GLU A 60 5.62 6.03 0.82
N ILE A 61 5.91 5.27 1.87
CA ILE A 61 5.07 4.15 2.28
C ILE A 61 3.69 4.65 2.70
N GLY A 62 3.63 5.77 3.41
CA GLY A 62 2.37 6.43 3.74
C GLY A 62 1.56 6.80 2.51
N ASP A 63 2.20 7.38 1.50
CA ASP A 63 1.54 7.74 0.24
C ASP A 63 1.04 6.51 -0.50
N LEU A 64 1.82 5.43 -0.49
CA LEU A 64 1.39 4.15 -1.06
C LEU A 64 0.14 3.63 -0.35
N LEU A 65 0.11 3.73 0.97
CA LEU A 65 -1.03 3.29 1.78
C LEU A 65 -2.29 4.10 1.46
N TRP A 66 -2.14 5.40 1.15
CA TRP A 66 -3.24 6.25 0.73
C TRP A 66 -3.93 5.68 -0.52
N TYR A 67 -3.14 5.32 -1.54
CA TYR A 67 -3.68 4.72 -2.76
C TYR A 67 -4.28 3.35 -2.48
N ALA A 68 -3.65 2.55 -1.62
CA ALA A 68 -4.18 1.24 -1.25
C ALA A 68 -5.56 1.37 -0.57
N ASP A 69 -5.71 2.33 0.34
CA ASP A 69 -6.98 2.57 1.01
C ASP A 69 -8.08 2.96 0.02
N ARG A 70 -7.77 3.89 -0.89
CA ARG A 70 -8.75 4.34 -1.89
C ARG A 70 -9.12 3.20 -2.86
N LEU A 71 -8.15 2.37 -3.24
CA LEU A 71 -8.43 1.20 -4.08
C LEU A 71 -9.34 0.21 -3.38
N CYS A 72 -9.12 -0.07 -2.11
CA CYS A 72 -9.99 -0.96 -1.34
C CYS A 72 -11.43 -0.43 -1.34
N THR A 73 -11.61 0.86 -1.13
CA THR A 73 -12.92 1.50 -1.16
C THR A 73 -13.57 1.39 -2.54
N TYR A 74 -12.80 1.64 -3.58
CA TYR A 74 -13.28 1.53 -4.96
C TYR A 74 -13.78 0.11 -5.27
N LEU A 75 -13.11 -0.90 -4.73
CA LEU A 75 -13.46 -2.31 -4.95
C LEU A 75 -14.59 -2.79 -4.03
N GLY A 76 -15.23 -1.91 -3.29
CA GLY A 76 -16.34 -2.24 -2.41
C GLY A 76 -15.95 -2.87 -1.08
N SER A 77 -14.69 -2.66 -0.67
CA SER A 77 -14.15 -3.20 0.58
C SER A 77 -13.62 -2.06 1.46
N SER A 78 -12.72 -2.37 2.36
CA SER A 78 -11.99 -1.39 3.16
C SER A 78 -10.59 -1.92 3.41
N LEU A 79 -9.68 -1.01 3.75
CA LEU A 79 -8.31 -1.42 4.09
C LEU A 79 -8.32 -2.39 5.27
N GLN A 80 -9.17 -2.14 6.27
CA GLN A 80 -9.28 -3.03 7.42
C GLN A 80 -9.72 -4.44 7.03
N GLU A 81 -10.74 -4.56 6.17
CA GLU A 81 -11.21 -5.86 5.69
C GLU A 81 -10.12 -6.60 4.90
N VAL A 82 -9.44 -5.90 4.04
CA VAL A 82 -8.35 -6.48 3.24
C VAL A 82 -7.22 -6.97 4.14
N MET A 83 -6.89 -6.19 5.17
CA MET A 83 -5.87 -6.58 6.15
C MET A 83 -6.31 -7.83 6.94
N GLN A 84 -7.56 -7.89 7.36
CA GLN A 84 -8.10 -9.05 8.09
C GLN A 84 -8.09 -10.30 7.22
N GLN A 85 -8.48 -10.18 5.96
CA GLN A 85 -8.42 -11.29 5.01
C GLN A 85 -6.99 -11.76 4.79
N ASN A 86 -6.05 -10.83 4.73
CA ASN A 86 -4.64 -11.15 4.59
C ASN A 86 -4.11 -11.88 5.82
N ILE A 87 -4.49 -11.45 7.02
CA ILE A 87 -4.15 -12.13 8.26
C ILE A 87 -4.63 -13.58 8.22
N SER A 88 -5.89 -13.80 7.88
CA SER A 88 -6.47 -15.15 7.83
C SER A 88 -5.74 -16.04 6.82
N LYS A 89 -5.40 -15.48 5.66
CA LYS A 89 -4.66 -16.21 4.63
C LYS A 89 -3.27 -16.61 5.13
N LEU A 90 -2.57 -15.71 5.78
CA LEU A 90 -1.23 -15.96 6.30
C LEU A 90 -1.25 -16.97 7.45
N GLU A 91 -2.23 -16.87 8.34
CA GLU A 91 -2.40 -17.85 9.42
C GLU A 91 -2.63 -19.25 8.87
N ASP A 92 -3.47 -19.38 7.83
CA ASP A 92 -3.73 -20.65 7.18
C ASP A 92 -2.46 -21.22 6.55
N ARG A 93 -1.71 -20.41 5.83
CA ARG A 93 -0.43 -20.84 5.23
C ARG A 93 0.57 -21.26 6.28
N LEU A 94 0.62 -20.56 7.40
CA LEU A 94 1.51 -20.91 8.50
C LEU A 94 1.15 -22.27 9.08
N LYS A 95 -0.14 -22.53 9.31
CA LYS A 95 -0.63 -23.82 9.81
C LYS A 95 -0.32 -24.96 8.86
N ARG A 96 -0.48 -24.76 7.56
CA ARG A 96 -0.25 -25.78 6.54
C ARG A 96 1.22 -25.92 6.13
N GLY A 97 2.08 -25.04 6.64
CA GLY A 97 3.50 -25.06 6.28
C GLY A 97 3.77 -24.60 4.85
N THR A 98 2.92 -23.73 4.29
CA THR A 98 3.03 -23.30 2.88
C THR A 98 3.38 -21.81 2.73
N ILE A 99 4.02 -21.21 3.75
CA ILE A 99 4.49 -19.82 3.65
C ILE A 99 5.45 -19.66 2.49
N LYS A 100 6.40 -20.60 2.35
CA LYS A 100 7.31 -20.66 1.21
C LYS A 100 6.62 -21.44 0.09
N GLY A 101 6.57 -20.84 -1.08
CA GLY A 101 5.91 -21.44 -2.23
C GLY A 101 5.55 -20.37 -3.23
N THR A 102 4.75 -20.73 -4.21
CA THR A 102 4.34 -19.82 -5.27
C THR A 102 2.82 -19.82 -5.43
N GLY A 103 2.31 -18.70 -5.91
CA GLY A 103 0.89 -18.55 -6.17
C GLY A 103 0.08 -18.18 -4.95
N ASP A 104 -1.03 -17.49 -5.17
CA ASP A 104 -1.88 -17.04 -4.08
C ASP A 104 -2.75 -18.14 -3.49
N SER A 105 -2.95 -19.22 -4.21
CA SER A 105 -3.77 -20.36 -3.76
C SER A 105 -2.99 -21.45 -3.04
N ARG A 106 -1.71 -21.27 -2.77
CA ARG A 106 -0.88 -22.28 -2.12
C ARG A 106 -1.26 -22.63 -0.66
#